data_13a23188fbe1b61dd789414bc19418cf
#
_entry.id   13a23188fbe1b61dd789414bc19418cf
#
_cell.length_a   1.000
_cell.length_b   1.000
_cell.length_c   1.000
_cell.angle_alpha   90.00
_cell.angle_beta   90.00
_cell.angle_gamma   90.00
#
_symmetry.space_group_name_H-M   'P 1'
#
loop_
_entity.id
_entity.type
_entity.pdbx_description
1 polymer ?
#
loop_
_entity_poly.entity_id
_entity_poly.type
_entity_poly.pdbx_seq_one_letter_code
_entity_poly.pdbx_strand_id
1 'polypeptide(L)'
;DNDFMPEVEIVGEIGGTLELLASKLTPNIDAEFTSAVTDALTQNKLTVAEGAQLNGTPVHPLRVIHELQKIITADTHIALDVGSNYIWMNRYYGAEYARQVLVSNGQQTLGVALPWAIATSLIYPDKRVISVSGDGGFLFSAMELETAKRLGVKFIHLIWDSASYDMVSFQEAAHYAGD
;
A
#
# COMPACT_ATOMS: atom_id res chain seq x y z
N ASP A 1 -26.01 -0.05 0.98
CA ASP A 1 -25.28 0.70 1.99
C ASP A 1 -26.03 2.02 2.24
N ASN A 2 -26.46 2.25 3.48
CA ASN A 2 -27.38 3.35 3.78
C ASN A 2 -26.68 4.69 4.07
N ASP A 3 -25.36 4.71 4.04
CA ASP A 3 -24.57 5.89 4.40
C ASP A 3 -24.35 6.86 3.24
N PHE A 4 -24.61 6.40 2.01
CA PHE A 4 -24.50 7.20 0.80
C PHE A 4 -25.80 7.10 0.00
N MET A 5 -26.41 8.23 -0.25
CA MET A 5 -27.63 8.35 -1.10
C MET A 5 -27.20 8.88 -2.47
N PRO A 6 -26.93 8.00 -3.45
CA PRO A 6 -26.58 8.46 -4.80
C PRO A 6 -27.77 9.10 -5.49
N GLU A 7 -27.56 10.14 -6.27
CA GLU A 7 -28.60 10.72 -7.13
C GLU A 7 -28.98 9.76 -8.27
N VAL A 8 -28.01 8.97 -8.73
CA VAL A 8 -28.20 7.95 -9.77
C VAL A 8 -27.48 6.67 -9.37
N GLU A 9 -28.21 5.58 -9.33
CA GLU A 9 -27.66 4.25 -9.11
C GLU A 9 -27.74 3.45 -10.40
N ILE A 10 -26.60 2.90 -10.83
CA ILE A 10 -26.51 2.06 -12.03
C ILE A 10 -26.05 0.67 -11.61
N VAL A 11 -26.95 -0.29 -11.68
CA VAL A 11 -26.67 -1.70 -11.39
C VAL A 11 -26.37 -2.42 -12.69
N GLY A 12 -25.15 -2.96 -12.81
CA GLY A 12 -24.72 -3.66 -14.03
C GLY A 12 -23.28 -4.16 -13.96
N GLU A 13 -22.81 -4.72 -15.06
CA GLU A 13 -21.41 -5.09 -15.21
C GLU A 13 -20.54 -3.81 -15.34
N ILE A 14 -19.51 -3.70 -14.51
CA ILE A 14 -18.76 -2.44 -14.34
C ILE A 14 -18.04 -2.03 -15.63
N GLY A 15 -17.35 -2.95 -16.30
CA GLY A 15 -16.56 -2.65 -17.49
C GLY A 15 -17.41 -2.11 -18.62
N GLY A 16 -18.45 -2.85 -19.02
CA GLY A 16 -19.38 -2.42 -20.07
C GLY A 16 -20.15 -1.16 -19.72
N THR A 17 -20.49 -0.97 -18.45
CA THR A 17 -21.14 0.27 -17.98
C THR A 17 -20.21 1.47 -18.14
N LEU A 18 -18.94 1.34 -17.74
CA LEU A 18 -17.94 2.41 -17.88
C LEU A 18 -17.63 2.72 -19.36
N GLU A 19 -17.53 1.71 -20.23
CA GLU A 19 -17.33 1.90 -21.66
C GLU A 19 -18.49 2.67 -22.29
N LEU A 20 -19.72 2.27 -21.97
CA LEU A 20 -20.93 2.96 -22.46
C LEU A 20 -20.99 4.40 -21.95
N LEU A 21 -20.71 4.62 -20.68
CA LEU A 21 -20.67 5.96 -20.08
C LEU A 21 -19.62 6.82 -20.76
N ALA A 22 -18.39 6.32 -20.89
CA ALA A 22 -17.30 7.03 -21.56
C ALA A 22 -17.66 7.42 -23.00
N SER A 23 -18.39 6.57 -23.74
CA SER A 23 -18.82 6.86 -25.11
C SER A 23 -19.83 8.01 -25.22
N LYS A 24 -20.51 8.34 -24.11
CA LYS A 24 -21.54 9.39 -24.05
C LYS A 24 -21.03 10.69 -23.44
N LEU A 25 -19.87 10.66 -22.78
CA LEU A 25 -19.30 11.84 -22.14
C LEU A 25 -18.45 12.63 -23.13
N THR A 26 -18.61 13.95 -23.11
CA THR A 26 -17.66 14.84 -23.78
C THR A 26 -16.50 15.09 -22.80
N PRO A 27 -15.26 14.95 -23.24
CA PRO A 27 -14.12 15.27 -22.38
C PRO A 27 -14.22 16.72 -21.87
N ASN A 28 -14.33 16.87 -20.57
CA ASN A 28 -14.27 18.17 -19.91
C ASN A 28 -13.01 18.15 -19.03
N ILE A 29 -11.97 18.84 -19.50
CA ILE A 29 -10.71 18.98 -18.76
C ILE A 29 -10.78 20.29 -18.00
N ASP A 30 -11.02 20.21 -16.70
CA ASP A 30 -10.82 21.31 -15.80
C ASP A 30 -9.33 21.53 -15.62
N ALA A 31 -8.80 22.63 -16.21
CA ALA A 31 -7.39 22.93 -16.19
C ALA A 31 -6.87 23.25 -14.78
N GLU A 32 -7.68 23.88 -13.94
CA GLU A 32 -7.31 24.21 -12.56
C GLU A 32 -7.23 22.94 -11.71
N PHE A 33 -8.22 22.06 -11.81
CA PHE A 33 -8.21 20.77 -11.12
C PHE A 33 -7.04 19.90 -11.58
N THR A 34 -6.79 19.83 -12.89
CA THR A 34 -5.68 19.05 -13.46
C THR A 34 -4.32 19.58 -12.97
N SER A 35 -4.15 20.89 -12.93
CA SER A 35 -2.92 21.52 -12.37
C SER A 35 -2.76 21.17 -10.91
N ALA A 36 -3.80 21.33 -10.09
CA ALA A 36 -3.74 21.02 -8.66
C ALA A 36 -3.36 19.55 -8.38
N VAL A 37 -3.91 18.60 -9.14
CA VAL A 37 -3.55 17.19 -9.03
C VAL A 37 -2.09 16.95 -9.44
N THR A 38 -1.65 17.55 -10.54
CA THR A 38 -0.27 17.42 -11.02
C THR A 38 0.74 18.00 -10.03
N ASP A 39 0.41 19.14 -9.44
CA ASP A 39 1.25 19.78 -8.42
C ASP A 39 1.35 18.91 -7.16
N ALA A 40 0.24 18.35 -6.70
CA ALA A 40 0.22 17.44 -5.55
C ALA A 40 1.06 16.18 -5.79
N LEU A 41 0.96 15.57 -6.98
CA LEU A 41 1.77 14.41 -7.36
C LEU A 41 3.26 14.78 -7.44
N THR A 42 3.57 15.94 -7.98
CA THR A 42 4.95 16.44 -8.06
C THR A 42 5.52 16.68 -6.67
N GLN A 43 4.74 17.31 -5.79
CA GLN A 43 5.16 17.52 -4.40
C GLN A 43 5.40 16.21 -3.66
N ASN A 44 4.56 15.21 -3.84
CA ASN A 44 4.79 13.87 -3.27
C ASN A 44 6.10 13.24 -3.76
N LYS A 45 6.41 13.35 -5.05
CA LYS A 45 7.68 12.86 -5.61
C LYS A 45 8.89 13.57 -5.01
N LEU A 46 8.82 14.88 -4.83
CA LEU A 46 9.86 15.66 -4.18
C LEU A 46 10.07 15.25 -2.73
N THR A 47 8.98 15.08 -1.98
CA THR A 47 9.03 14.62 -0.59
C THR A 47 9.68 13.23 -0.47
N VAL A 48 9.39 12.31 -1.38
CA VAL A 48 10.06 11.00 -1.39
C VAL A 48 11.54 11.12 -1.75
N ALA A 49 11.89 12.02 -2.67
CA ALA A 49 13.28 12.24 -3.06
C ALA A 49 14.13 12.80 -1.89
N GLU A 50 13.54 13.61 -1.01
CA GLU A 50 14.19 14.07 0.23
C GLU A 50 14.59 12.90 1.14
N GLY A 51 13.90 11.77 1.05
CA GLY A 51 14.26 10.54 1.76
C GLY A 51 15.71 10.12 1.55
N ALA A 52 16.31 10.43 0.41
CA ALA A 52 17.72 10.16 0.12
C ALA A 52 18.69 10.80 1.14
N GLN A 53 18.29 11.91 1.76
CA GLN A 53 19.12 12.66 2.71
C GLN A 53 18.90 12.22 4.17
N LEU A 54 17.89 11.39 4.44
CA LEU A 54 17.51 10.96 5.78
C LEU A 54 18.34 9.74 6.20
N ASN A 55 19.55 9.96 6.67
CA ASN A 55 20.53 8.92 7.03
C ASN A 55 20.58 8.64 8.54
N GLY A 56 19.59 9.05 9.30
CA GLY A 56 19.54 8.86 10.76
C GLY A 56 19.20 7.45 11.20
N THR A 57 19.37 7.21 12.52
CA THR A 57 18.87 6.01 13.20
C THR A 57 17.94 6.48 14.32
N PRO A 58 16.71 5.94 14.41
CA PRO A 58 16.11 4.94 13.54
C PRO A 58 15.91 5.40 12.08
N VAL A 59 15.78 4.43 11.16
CA VAL A 59 15.62 4.72 9.73
C VAL A 59 14.27 5.40 9.49
N HIS A 60 14.29 6.55 8.82
CA HIS A 60 13.06 7.28 8.54
C HIS A 60 12.22 6.60 7.45
N PRO A 61 10.87 6.55 7.58
CA PRO A 61 9.96 5.95 6.61
C PRO A 61 10.17 6.37 5.15
N LEU A 62 10.37 7.66 4.89
CA LEU A 62 10.64 8.17 3.54
C LEU A 62 11.94 7.62 2.94
N ARG A 63 12.94 7.32 3.79
CA ARG A 63 14.17 6.68 3.31
C ARG A 63 13.89 5.26 2.83
N VAL A 64 13.10 4.49 3.56
CA VAL A 64 12.70 3.12 3.15
C VAL A 64 11.95 3.17 1.82
N ILE A 65 10.97 4.06 1.68
CA ILE A 65 10.18 4.20 0.46
C ILE A 65 11.05 4.63 -0.71
N HIS A 66 11.94 5.60 -0.51
CA HIS A 66 12.88 6.06 -1.54
C HIS A 66 13.77 4.91 -2.05
N GLU A 67 14.28 4.06 -1.17
CA GLU A 67 15.10 2.91 -1.57
C GLU A 67 14.26 1.80 -2.23
N LEU A 68 13.04 1.54 -1.72
CA LEU A 68 12.13 0.56 -2.32
C LEU A 68 11.77 0.93 -3.77
N GLN A 69 11.49 2.20 -4.05
CA GLN A 69 11.15 2.65 -5.42
C GLN A 69 12.27 2.40 -6.44
N LYS A 70 13.53 2.34 -6.00
CA LYS A 70 14.67 2.05 -6.89
C LYS A 70 14.75 0.59 -7.32
N ILE A 71 14.26 -0.33 -6.48
CA ILE A 71 14.38 -1.78 -6.69
C ILE A 71 13.10 -2.43 -7.20
N ILE A 72 11.98 -1.72 -7.13
CA ILE A 72 10.68 -2.20 -7.59
C ILE A 72 10.56 -1.94 -9.10
N THR A 73 10.12 -2.96 -9.83
CA THR A 73 9.94 -2.93 -11.28
C THR A 73 8.56 -3.48 -11.64
N ALA A 74 8.20 -3.49 -12.92
CA ALA A 74 6.97 -4.13 -13.41
C ALA A 74 6.83 -5.62 -13.00
N ASP A 75 7.96 -6.26 -12.72
CA ASP A 75 8.04 -7.66 -12.31
C ASP A 75 8.09 -7.85 -10.79
N THR A 76 7.67 -6.85 -10.04
CA THR A 76 7.66 -6.88 -8.57
C THR A 76 6.23 -6.75 -8.06
N HIS A 77 5.81 -7.67 -7.20
CA HIS A 77 4.57 -7.57 -6.44
C HIS A 77 4.87 -7.19 -4.99
N ILE A 78 4.02 -6.36 -4.42
CA ILE A 78 4.14 -5.89 -3.04
C ILE A 78 2.91 -6.33 -2.26
N ALA A 79 3.10 -7.01 -1.15
CA ALA A 79 2.05 -7.33 -0.20
C ALA A 79 2.21 -6.45 1.04
N LEU A 80 1.23 -5.61 1.34
CA LEU A 80 1.25 -4.70 2.48
C LEU A 80 0.33 -5.18 3.59
N ASP A 81 0.87 -5.21 4.79
CA ASP A 81 0.09 -5.35 6.00
C ASP A 81 -0.49 -4.00 6.45
N VAL A 82 -1.49 -4.04 7.29
CA VAL A 82 -2.11 -2.85 7.87
C VAL A 82 -1.28 -2.34 9.06
N GLY A 83 -1.22 -1.03 9.21
CA GLY A 83 -0.46 -0.35 10.24
C GLY A 83 0.13 0.97 9.76
N SER A 84 1.06 1.55 10.51
CA SER A 84 1.76 2.78 10.10
C SER A 84 2.54 2.59 8.78
N ASN A 85 3.14 1.42 8.58
CA ASN A 85 3.78 1.04 7.33
C ASN A 85 2.84 1.19 6.12
N TYR A 86 1.57 0.78 6.25
CA TYR A 86 0.56 0.93 5.22
C TYR A 86 0.27 2.40 4.90
N ILE A 87 0.12 3.25 5.93
CA ILE A 87 -0.14 4.67 5.73
C ILE A 87 1.00 5.34 4.99
N TRP A 88 2.24 5.07 5.38
CA TRP A 88 3.42 5.59 4.72
C TRP A 88 3.52 5.13 3.26
N MET A 89 3.33 3.83 3.02
CA MET A 89 3.38 3.27 1.67
C MET A 89 2.25 3.82 0.80
N ASN A 90 1.01 3.86 1.30
CA ASN A 90 -0.14 4.33 0.54
C ASN A 90 -0.03 5.81 0.16
N ARG A 91 0.60 6.61 1.02
CA ARG A 91 0.75 8.05 0.79
C ARG A 91 1.89 8.36 -0.18
N TYR A 92 3.00 7.67 -0.09
CA TYR A 92 4.25 8.09 -0.72
C TYR A 92 4.80 7.11 -1.76
N TYR A 93 4.39 5.85 -1.74
CA TYR A 93 4.78 4.91 -2.77
C TYR A 93 3.94 5.11 -4.05
N GLY A 94 4.61 5.39 -5.16
CA GLY A 94 3.95 5.52 -6.46
C GLY A 94 3.85 4.16 -7.16
N ALA A 95 2.66 3.55 -7.15
CA ALA A 95 2.39 2.34 -7.92
C ALA A 95 2.24 2.69 -9.42
N GLU A 96 3.12 2.17 -10.24
CA GLU A 96 3.12 2.45 -11.69
C GLU A 96 2.42 1.36 -12.51
N TYR A 97 2.21 0.19 -11.92
CA TYR A 97 1.68 -0.98 -12.63
C TYR A 97 0.42 -1.52 -11.94
N ALA A 98 -0.55 -1.93 -12.78
CA ALA A 98 -1.78 -2.54 -12.29
C ALA A 98 -1.49 -3.84 -11.49
N ARG A 99 -2.23 -4.08 -10.43
CA ARG A 99 -2.12 -5.28 -9.57
C ARG A 99 -0.75 -5.47 -8.92
N GLN A 100 0.05 -4.41 -8.82
CA GLN A 100 1.38 -4.46 -8.22
C GLN A 100 1.32 -4.51 -6.69
N VAL A 101 0.38 -3.79 -6.09
CA VAL A 101 0.25 -3.66 -4.63
C VAL A 101 -1.01 -4.38 -4.16
N LEU A 102 -0.83 -5.31 -3.23
CA LEU A 102 -1.89 -6.04 -2.54
C LEU A 102 -2.05 -5.47 -1.14
N VAL A 103 -3.24 -5.07 -0.78
CA VAL A 103 -3.55 -4.47 0.52
C VAL A 103 -4.97 -4.82 0.98
N SER A 104 -5.13 -5.08 2.29
CA SER A 104 -6.43 -5.39 2.89
C SER A 104 -7.16 -4.12 3.33
N ASN A 105 -7.81 -3.43 2.39
CA ASN A 105 -8.50 -2.17 2.66
C ASN A 105 -9.91 -2.33 3.24
N GLY A 106 -10.56 -3.47 3.02
CA GLY A 106 -11.94 -3.69 3.45
C GLY A 106 -12.07 -3.83 4.97
N GLN A 107 -11.47 -4.88 5.52
CA GLN A 107 -11.52 -5.20 6.96
C GLN A 107 -10.25 -4.80 7.72
N GLN A 108 -9.25 -4.29 7.03
CA GLN A 108 -7.97 -3.90 7.63
C GLN A 108 -7.35 -5.01 8.50
N THR A 109 -7.31 -6.21 7.95
CA THR A 109 -6.84 -7.41 8.64
C THR A 109 -5.31 -7.38 8.83
N LEU A 110 -4.85 -7.54 10.07
CA LEU A 110 -3.43 -7.67 10.40
C LEU A 110 -2.88 -9.06 10.05
N GLY A 111 -1.59 -9.14 9.76
CA GLY A 111 -0.88 -10.39 9.49
C GLY A 111 -1.10 -10.97 8.10
N VAL A 112 -1.66 -10.21 7.16
CA VAL A 112 -1.96 -10.71 5.80
C VAL A 112 -0.78 -10.64 4.83
N ALA A 113 0.18 -9.76 5.06
CA ALA A 113 1.27 -9.54 4.11
C ALA A 113 2.13 -10.79 3.87
N LEU A 114 2.47 -11.52 4.93
CA LEU A 114 3.28 -12.73 4.83
C LEU A 114 2.54 -13.87 4.09
N PRO A 115 1.31 -14.27 4.45
CA PRO A 115 0.52 -15.24 3.68
C PRO A 115 0.30 -14.83 2.23
N TRP A 116 0.07 -13.55 1.95
CA TRP A 116 -0.09 -13.07 0.58
C TRP A 116 1.21 -13.13 -0.22
N ALA A 117 2.36 -12.87 0.42
CA ALA A 117 3.65 -13.07 -0.24
C ALA A 117 3.87 -14.53 -0.64
N ILE A 118 3.52 -15.47 0.23
CA ILE A 118 3.58 -16.90 -0.07
C ILE A 118 2.68 -17.23 -1.26
N ALA A 119 1.41 -16.82 -1.21
CA ALA A 119 0.45 -17.08 -2.28
C ALA A 119 0.90 -16.44 -3.61
N THR A 120 1.35 -15.19 -3.57
CA THR A 120 1.84 -14.48 -4.76
C THR A 120 3.07 -15.16 -5.36
N SER A 121 3.99 -15.63 -4.53
CA SER A 121 5.20 -16.35 -5.00
C SER A 121 4.86 -17.71 -5.62
N LEU A 122 3.77 -18.36 -5.18
CA LEU A 122 3.28 -19.60 -5.81
C LEU A 122 2.61 -19.34 -7.16
N ILE A 123 1.85 -18.24 -7.27
CA ILE A 123 1.15 -17.86 -8.51
C ILE A 123 2.12 -17.30 -9.55
N TYR A 124 3.13 -16.55 -9.10
CA TYR A 124 4.12 -15.88 -9.95
C TYR A 124 5.54 -16.27 -9.56
N PRO A 125 5.97 -17.52 -9.81
CA PRO A 125 7.26 -18.04 -9.32
C PRO A 125 8.48 -17.31 -9.88
N ASP A 126 8.34 -16.67 -11.03
CA ASP A 126 9.43 -15.93 -11.71
C ASP A 126 9.43 -14.43 -11.38
N LYS A 127 8.45 -13.97 -10.57
CA LYS A 127 8.36 -12.56 -10.18
C LYS A 127 9.01 -12.33 -8.82
N ARG A 128 9.49 -11.11 -8.62
CA ARG A 128 9.94 -10.68 -7.29
C ARG A 128 8.73 -10.37 -6.42
N VAL A 129 8.73 -10.88 -5.22
CA VAL A 129 7.70 -10.56 -4.22
C VAL A 129 8.36 -9.91 -3.02
N ILE A 130 7.82 -8.77 -2.61
CA ILE A 130 8.21 -8.05 -1.40
C ILE A 130 6.98 -7.94 -0.51
N SER A 131 7.08 -8.31 0.74
CA SER A 131 6.03 -8.07 1.72
C SER A 131 6.51 -7.14 2.81
N VAL A 132 5.62 -6.30 3.32
CA VAL A 132 5.91 -5.33 4.36
C VAL A 132 4.89 -5.47 5.46
N SER A 133 5.33 -5.77 6.66
CA SER A 133 4.50 -5.79 7.88
C SER A 133 5.09 -4.85 8.93
N GLY A 134 4.24 -4.30 9.78
CA GLY A 134 4.70 -3.77 11.06
C GLY A 134 5.17 -4.90 11.99
N ASP A 135 5.86 -4.55 13.06
CA ASP A 135 6.28 -5.49 14.11
C ASP A 135 5.09 -6.28 14.68
N GLY A 136 4.00 -5.59 15.03
CA GLY A 136 2.77 -6.23 15.49
C GLY A 136 2.11 -7.11 14.44
N GLY A 137 1.94 -6.61 13.20
CA GLY A 137 1.34 -7.36 12.11
C GLY A 137 2.11 -8.64 11.78
N PHE A 138 3.43 -8.59 11.81
CA PHE A 138 4.29 -9.75 11.59
C PHE A 138 4.01 -10.88 12.58
N LEU A 139 3.81 -10.56 13.86
CA LEU A 139 3.57 -11.56 14.90
C LEU A 139 2.27 -12.35 14.71
N PHE A 140 1.28 -11.80 13.98
CA PHE A 140 0.04 -12.51 13.66
C PHE A 140 0.24 -13.71 12.71
N SER A 141 1.27 -13.68 11.90
CA SER A 141 1.50 -14.72 10.88
C SER A 141 2.96 -15.21 10.81
N ALA A 142 3.79 -14.89 11.78
CA ALA A 142 5.23 -15.25 11.77
C ALA A 142 5.46 -16.77 11.59
N MET A 143 4.53 -17.62 12.08
CA MET A 143 4.59 -19.07 11.92
C MET A 143 4.52 -19.51 10.45
N GLU A 144 3.96 -18.69 9.55
CA GLU A 144 3.88 -18.99 8.11
C GLU A 144 5.24 -18.98 7.41
N LEU A 145 6.30 -18.54 8.08
CA LEU A 145 7.67 -18.73 7.60
C LEU A 145 8.01 -20.23 7.44
N GLU A 146 7.44 -21.09 8.29
CA GLU A 146 7.56 -22.55 8.10
C GLU A 146 6.89 -22.99 6.80
N THR A 147 5.66 -22.50 6.55
CA THR A 147 4.93 -22.79 5.30
C THR A 147 5.73 -22.31 4.09
N ALA A 148 6.29 -21.11 4.13
CA ALA A 148 7.13 -20.60 3.05
C ALA A 148 8.36 -21.48 2.80
N LYS A 149 9.03 -21.91 3.85
CA LYS A 149 10.20 -22.80 3.78
C LYS A 149 9.82 -24.17 3.21
N ARG A 150 8.74 -24.77 3.70
CA ARG A 150 8.25 -26.08 3.26
C ARG A 150 7.81 -26.06 1.78
N LEU A 151 7.23 -24.97 1.32
CA LEU A 151 6.82 -24.79 -0.07
C LEU A 151 7.98 -24.33 -0.99
N GLY A 152 9.12 -23.99 -0.44
CA GLY A 152 10.29 -23.55 -1.21
C GLY A 152 10.10 -22.20 -1.93
N VAL A 153 9.14 -21.39 -1.49
CA VAL A 153 8.88 -20.07 -2.11
C VAL A 153 9.92 -19.04 -1.69
N LYS A 154 10.15 -18.05 -2.56
CA LYS A 154 11.15 -17.00 -2.35
C LYS A 154 10.49 -15.63 -2.41
N PHE A 155 10.67 -14.87 -1.36
CA PHE A 155 10.24 -13.46 -1.28
C PHE A 155 11.14 -12.71 -0.29
N ILE A 156 11.03 -11.39 -0.29
CA ILE A 156 11.67 -10.52 0.70
C ILE A 156 10.56 -10.08 1.67
N HIS A 157 10.73 -10.36 2.96
CA HIS A 157 9.83 -9.84 3.98
C HIS A 157 10.53 -8.74 4.77
N LEU A 158 9.97 -7.54 4.73
CA LEU A 158 10.46 -6.38 5.44
C LEU A 158 9.58 -6.15 6.67
N ILE A 159 10.20 -6.21 7.84
CA ILE A 159 9.55 -5.86 9.10
C ILE A 159 9.83 -4.39 9.39
N TRP A 160 8.76 -3.61 9.47
CA TRP A 160 8.79 -2.21 9.81
C TRP A 160 8.63 -2.09 11.32
N ASP A 161 9.76 -2.14 12.02
CA ASP A 161 9.80 -2.12 13.47
C ASP A 161 9.78 -0.68 13.98
N SER A 162 8.70 -0.32 14.64
CA SER A 162 8.54 0.96 15.35
C SER A 162 8.62 0.81 16.86
N ALA A 163 8.83 -0.43 17.35
CA ALA A 163 8.83 -0.79 18.77
C ALA A 163 7.53 -0.39 19.51
N SER A 164 6.44 -0.22 18.76
CA SER A 164 5.13 0.11 19.33
C SER A 164 3.99 -0.23 18.37
N TYR A 165 2.77 -0.33 18.89
CA TYR A 165 1.56 -0.35 18.06
C TYR A 165 1.21 1.09 17.64
N ASP A 166 2.00 1.66 16.74
CA ASP A 166 1.95 3.08 16.36
C ASP A 166 0.54 3.61 16.11
N MET A 167 -0.29 2.86 15.36
CA MET A 167 -1.65 3.29 15.04
C MET A 167 -2.53 3.41 16.28
N VAL A 168 -2.37 2.48 17.22
CA VAL A 168 -3.10 2.50 18.50
C VAL A 168 -2.59 3.64 19.36
N SER A 169 -1.27 3.75 19.52
CA SER A 169 -0.64 4.82 20.30
C SER A 169 -0.98 6.21 19.77
N PHE A 170 -1.03 6.37 18.46
CA PHE A 170 -1.45 7.63 17.84
C PHE A 170 -2.92 7.97 18.15
N GLN A 171 -3.81 6.99 18.06
CA GLN A 171 -5.23 7.19 18.37
C GLN A 171 -5.46 7.45 19.85
N GLU A 172 -4.75 6.74 20.73
CA GLU A 172 -4.80 6.96 22.18
C GLU A 172 -4.33 8.37 22.53
N ALA A 173 -3.20 8.80 21.99
CA ALA A 173 -2.70 10.16 22.20
C ALA A 173 -3.67 11.24 21.70
N ALA A 174 -4.36 10.99 20.59
CA ALA A 174 -5.34 11.92 20.04
C ALA A 174 -6.64 12.01 20.87
N HIS A 175 -7.07 10.90 21.50
CA HIS A 175 -8.37 10.84 22.20
C HIS A 175 -8.25 10.96 23.72
N TYR A 176 -7.14 10.52 24.31
CA TYR A 176 -6.95 10.43 25.75
C TYR A 176 -5.77 11.27 26.28
N ALA A 177 -5.25 12.20 25.46
CA ALA A 177 -4.12 13.08 25.81
C ALA A 177 -2.86 12.33 26.26
N GLY A 178 -2.72 11.06 25.89
CA GLY A 178 -1.53 10.25 26.18
C GLY A 178 -1.49 9.68 27.62
N ASP A 179 -2.65 9.52 28.26
CA ASP A 179 -2.76 8.84 29.57
C ASP A 179 -2.48 7.34 29.46
#